data_b149cd8fe3c26ee4d960f389da2522e8
#
_entry.id   b149cd8fe3c26ee4d960f389da2522e8
#
_cell.length_a   1.000
_cell.length_b   1.000
_cell.length_c   1.000
_cell.angle_alpha   90.00
_cell.angle_beta   90.00
_cell.angle_gamma   90.00
#
_symmetry.space_group_name_H-M   'P 1'
#
loop_
_entity.id
_entity.type
_entity.pdbx_description
1 polymer ?
#
loop_
_entity_poly.entity_id
_entity_poly.type
_entity_poly.pdbx_seq_one_letter_code
_entity_poly.pdbx_strand_id
1 'polypeptide(L)'
;MYGFFKTMALAVVAAATVGCATVKRSAAPAGEKRCAWEKGRRERPVTTDAVLCYGGSHHRTPFLWDGKRLAPYVTYTDEEGREQWLFDGFIFLEFVDASRPDGRTYAFETGNRNAPAAGKEQWQELIAYFFAEGNCIDALDKSVAEAERRIGRAPTRRRVVVMLPDPVIHRMYADTTATTVYWGELDGRKLDFSRNEDRIAACKWYIDSVRERFAAGGYEHVELAGFYWIREIVTRPQDTEYSYHLTRSDIMLPHIAEYLHGLNCSLDWIPYYGSRGYDAWRSFGFDQVYLQPNYYWKPQNDMDDVFRRIGELGVGLELEFEPTLLAGRKGSEAFRERFRAYMRHAKETGVYGSRPIAYYHGTNGFYDLWASPDAEDRELFHELCRFIVGNPLRGERAE
;
A
#
# COMPACT_ATOMS: atom_id res chain seq x y z
N MET A 1 14.33 22.76 -5.77
CA MET A 1 13.73 23.42 -4.58
C MET A 1 12.22 23.44 -4.76
N TYR A 2 11.56 22.29 -4.54
CA TYR A 2 10.09 22.17 -4.52
C TYR A 2 9.72 21.14 -3.47
N GLY A 3 9.35 21.62 -2.29
CA GLY A 3 8.70 20.80 -1.27
C GLY A 3 7.24 20.60 -1.67
N PHE A 4 6.87 19.38 -2.00
CA PHE A 4 5.46 19.04 -2.26
C PHE A 4 4.78 18.70 -0.95
N PHE A 5 4.07 19.67 -0.42
CA PHE A 5 3.12 19.50 0.66
C PHE A 5 1.91 18.69 0.17
N LYS A 6 1.60 17.58 0.83
CA LYS A 6 0.22 17.06 0.87
C LYS A 6 -0.62 18.15 1.54
N THR A 7 -1.37 18.93 0.77
CA THR A 7 -2.22 20.00 1.32
C THR A 7 -3.50 19.37 1.87
N MET A 8 -3.54 19.19 3.18
CA MET A 8 -4.81 19.00 3.89
C MET A 8 -5.59 20.31 3.90
N ALA A 9 -6.87 20.25 3.63
CA ALA A 9 -7.81 21.33 3.92
C ALA A 9 -7.89 21.53 5.43
N LEU A 10 -7.59 22.73 5.88
CA LEU A 10 -7.76 23.18 7.27
C LEU A 10 -9.26 23.26 7.57
N ALA A 11 -9.79 22.35 8.38
CA ALA A 11 -11.07 22.54 9.04
C ALA A 11 -10.82 23.13 10.43
N VAL A 12 -11.31 24.35 10.63
CA VAL A 12 -11.33 25.02 11.95
C VAL A 12 -12.38 24.33 12.81
N VAL A 13 -11.97 23.69 13.90
CA VAL A 13 -12.88 23.14 14.91
C VAL A 13 -13.09 24.20 16.00
N ALA A 14 -14.32 24.71 16.09
CA ALA A 14 -14.76 25.48 17.24
C ALA A 14 -15.01 24.55 18.43
N ALA A 15 -14.35 24.82 19.56
CA ALA A 15 -14.54 24.10 20.80
C ALA A 15 -15.89 24.46 21.43
N ALA A 16 -16.75 23.45 21.62
CA ALA A 16 -17.89 23.52 22.52
C ALA A 16 -17.64 22.58 23.71
N THR A 17 -17.51 23.16 24.90
CA THR A 17 -17.45 22.44 26.17
C THR A 17 -18.84 21.92 26.55
N VAL A 18 -18.98 20.59 26.73
CA VAL A 18 -20.15 20.00 27.38
C VAL A 18 -19.71 18.90 28.36
N GLY A 19 -20.36 18.95 29.52
CA GLY A 19 -20.04 18.33 30.76
C GLY A 19 -19.95 16.80 30.82
N CYS A 20 -19.25 16.40 31.83
CA CYS A 20 -19.05 15.06 32.33
C CYS A 20 -20.37 14.32 32.63
N ALA A 21 -20.68 13.27 31.89
CA ALA A 21 -21.68 12.29 32.27
C ALA A 21 -21.04 10.89 32.24
N THR A 22 -21.00 10.28 33.41
CA THR A 22 -20.56 8.90 33.64
C THR A 22 -21.40 7.92 32.85
N VAL A 23 -20.81 7.34 31.80
CA VAL A 23 -21.44 6.26 31.01
C VAL A 23 -21.09 4.92 31.64
N LYS A 24 -22.09 4.21 32.12
CA LYS A 24 -22.04 2.83 32.60
C LYS A 24 -21.55 1.93 31.45
N ARG A 25 -20.56 1.09 31.72
CA ARG A 25 -20.14 0.00 30.82
C ARG A 25 -21.35 -0.87 30.49
N SER A 26 -21.79 -0.85 29.25
CA SER A 26 -22.68 -1.87 28.72
C SER A 26 -21.84 -3.07 28.25
N ALA A 27 -22.27 -4.26 28.64
CA ALA A 27 -21.69 -5.52 28.22
C ALA A 27 -21.71 -5.62 26.68
N ALA A 28 -20.64 -6.17 26.11
CA ALA A 28 -20.56 -6.45 24.67
C ALA A 28 -21.75 -7.32 24.23
N PRO A 29 -22.36 -7.06 23.08
CA PRO A 29 -23.40 -7.93 22.55
C PRO A 29 -22.81 -9.28 22.17
N ALA A 30 -23.37 -10.35 22.74
CA ALA A 30 -23.05 -11.72 22.36
C ALA A 30 -23.55 -11.99 20.95
N GLY A 31 -22.64 -12.49 20.09
CA GLY A 31 -23.00 -13.14 18.83
C GLY A 31 -22.96 -12.26 17.59
N GLU A 32 -21.78 -11.75 17.22
CA GLU A 32 -21.52 -11.46 15.81
C GLU A 32 -21.63 -12.77 15.01
N LYS A 33 -22.62 -12.84 14.12
CA LYS A 33 -22.71 -13.93 13.13
C LYS A 33 -21.46 -13.82 12.26
N ARG A 34 -20.50 -14.74 12.43
CA ARG A 34 -19.36 -14.89 11.52
C ARG A 34 -19.90 -14.99 10.10
N CYS A 35 -19.47 -14.08 9.25
CA CYS A 35 -19.89 -14.06 7.85
C CYS A 35 -19.56 -15.41 7.18
N ALA A 36 -20.40 -15.83 6.22
CA ALA A 36 -20.30 -17.14 5.57
C ALA A 36 -18.96 -17.41 4.88
N TRP A 37 -18.17 -16.36 4.58
CA TRP A 37 -16.84 -16.45 3.97
C TRP A 37 -15.73 -16.90 4.93
N GLU A 38 -15.95 -16.90 6.26
CA GLU A 38 -14.99 -17.45 7.23
C GLU A 38 -14.92 -18.98 7.25
N LYS A 39 -15.92 -19.65 6.66
CA LYS A 39 -15.96 -21.11 6.56
C LYS A 39 -15.26 -21.57 5.27
N GLY A 40 -14.00 -21.95 5.35
CA GLY A 40 -13.23 -22.50 4.23
C GLY A 40 -11.99 -21.72 3.86
N ARG A 41 -11.44 -20.96 4.79
CA ARG A 41 -10.18 -20.21 4.62
C ARG A 41 -9.04 -21.18 4.31
N ARG A 42 -8.68 -21.33 3.03
CA ARG A 42 -7.29 -21.63 2.70
C ARG A 42 -6.48 -20.45 3.20
N GLU A 43 -5.38 -20.69 3.88
CA GLU A 43 -4.49 -19.59 4.27
C GLU A 43 -4.04 -18.86 3.01
N ARG A 44 -4.56 -17.66 2.82
CA ARG A 44 -4.13 -16.79 1.73
C ARG A 44 -2.70 -16.36 1.99
N PRO A 45 -1.87 -16.19 0.94
CA PRO A 45 -0.53 -15.68 1.11
C PRO A 45 -0.56 -14.32 1.81
N VAL A 46 0.09 -14.21 2.95
CA VAL A 46 0.21 -12.95 3.71
C VAL A 46 1.66 -12.55 3.82
N THR A 47 1.96 -11.27 3.64
CA THR A 47 3.30 -10.71 3.80
C THR A 47 3.61 -10.43 5.25
N THR A 48 4.88 -10.48 5.61
CA THR A 48 5.37 -10.07 6.93
C THR A 48 5.97 -8.66 6.86
N ASP A 49 6.85 -8.46 5.90
CA ASP A 49 7.53 -7.20 5.64
C ASP A 49 7.38 -6.85 4.16
N ALA A 50 6.45 -5.95 3.84
CA ALA A 50 6.10 -5.58 2.48
C ALA A 50 6.64 -4.18 2.11
N VAL A 51 7.37 -4.07 1.01
CA VAL A 51 7.88 -2.78 0.53
C VAL A 51 6.99 -2.21 -0.58
N LEU A 52 6.74 -0.89 -0.55
CA LEU A 52 6.00 -0.18 -1.57
C LEU A 52 6.92 0.22 -2.73
N CYS A 53 6.65 -0.32 -3.92
CA CYS A 53 7.40 -0.08 -5.14
C CYS A 53 6.59 0.81 -6.08
N TYR A 54 6.80 2.12 -6.01
CA TYR A 54 6.17 3.07 -6.93
C TYR A 54 6.80 2.93 -8.31
N GLY A 55 5.99 2.68 -9.29
CA GLY A 55 6.42 2.41 -10.66
C GLY A 55 5.65 3.23 -11.69
N GLY A 56 5.70 2.75 -12.92
CA GLY A 56 5.08 3.43 -14.02
C GLY A 56 5.92 4.59 -14.48
N SER A 57 5.27 5.68 -14.77
CA SER A 57 5.89 6.89 -15.25
C SER A 57 5.69 8.02 -14.25
N HIS A 58 5.66 7.66 -13.00
CA HIS A 58 5.40 8.62 -11.94
C HIS A 58 6.54 9.62 -11.82
N HIS A 59 6.22 10.89 -11.63
CA HIS A 59 7.21 11.93 -11.42
C HIS A 59 8.10 11.71 -10.18
N ARG A 60 7.67 10.87 -9.25
CA ARG A 60 8.44 10.47 -8.06
C ARG A 60 9.44 9.37 -8.36
N THR A 61 9.20 8.53 -9.38
CA THR A 61 10.02 7.36 -9.66
C THR A 61 10.41 7.32 -11.15
N PRO A 62 11.28 8.23 -11.60
CA PRO A 62 11.66 8.35 -13.00
C PRO A 62 12.70 7.30 -13.41
N PHE A 63 12.54 6.04 -12.98
CA PHE A 63 13.44 4.94 -13.28
C PHE A 63 12.67 3.62 -13.38
N LEU A 64 13.27 2.64 -14.03
CA LEU A 64 12.75 1.28 -14.05
C LEU A 64 13.09 0.53 -12.75
N TRP A 65 12.23 -0.35 -12.34
CA TRP A 65 12.48 -1.33 -11.29
C TRP A 65 13.22 -2.54 -11.89
N ASP A 66 14.44 -2.32 -12.35
CA ASP A 66 15.30 -3.37 -12.90
C ASP A 66 15.96 -4.21 -11.80
N GLY A 67 16.65 -5.29 -12.19
CA GLY A 67 17.31 -6.19 -11.26
C GLY A 67 18.36 -5.51 -10.39
N LYS A 68 19.10 -4.53 -10.91
CA LYS A 68 20.09 -3.77 -10.13
C LYS A 68 19.42 -2.97 -9.02
N ARG A 69 18.28 -2.35 -9.32
CA ARG A 69 17.52 -1.57 -8.34
C ARG A 69 16.83 -2.45 -7.31
N LEU A 70 16.31 -3.62 -7.71
CA LEU A 70 15.64 -4.55 -6.82
C LEU A 70 16.59 -5.33 -5.91
N ALA A 71 17.84 -5.53 -6.31
CA ALA A 71 18.80 -6.33 -5.56
C ALA A 71 18.87 -5.99 -4.04
N PRO A 72 19.00 -4.73 -3.61
CA PRO A 72 19.06 -4.38 -2.18
C PRO A 72 17.72 -4.56 -1.43
N TYR A 73 16.62 -4.78 -2.12
CA TYR A 73 15.32 -5.09 -1.52
C TYR A 73 15.10 -6.60 -1.36
N VAL A 74 15.77 -7.40 -2.20
CA VAL A 74 15.66 -8.86 -2.17
C VAL A 74 16.54 -9.45 -1.07
N THR A 75 17.78 -8.97 -0.95
CA THR A 75 18.73 -9.45 0.06
C THR A 75 19.43 -8.29 0.75
N TYR A 76 19.93 -8.57 1.95
CA TYR A 76 20.74 -7.67 2.77
C TYR A 76 22.03 -8.37 3.16
N THR A 77 23.16 -7.71 2.94
CA THR A 77 24.46 -8.15 3.45
C THR A 77 24.81 -7.35 4.71
N ASP A 78 24.99 -8.06 5.82
CA ASP A 78 25.32 -7.43 7.10
C ASP A 78 26.80 -6.99 7.17
N GLU A 79 27.17 -6.36 8.29
CA GLU A 79 28.51 -5.83 8.54
C GLU A 79 29.59 -6.94 8.63
N GLU A 80 29.18 -8.17 8.89
CA GLU A 80 30.04 -9.37 8.89
C GLU A 80 30.12 -10.05 7.51
N GLY A 81 29.46 -9.50 6.50
CA GLY A 81 29.44 -10.01 5.14
C GLY A 81 28.45 -11.18 4.91
N ARG A 82 27.53 -11.42 5.83
CA ARG A 82 26.51 -12.47 5.68
C ARG A 82 25.33 -11.92 4.88
N GLU A 83 25.05 -12.55 3.75
CA GLU A 83 23.88 -12.20 2.93
C GLU A 83 22.63 -12.96 3.43
N GLN A 84 21.50 -12.23 3.59
CA GLN A 84 20.25 -12.73 4.15
C GLN A 84 19.06 -12.22 3.33
N TRP A 85 17.98 -12.99 3.30
CA TRP A 85 16.71 -12.57 2.69
C TRP A 85 16.13 -11.35 3.39
N LEU A 86 15.70 -10.32 2.62
CA LEU A 86 15.16 -9.08 3.17
C LEU A 86 13.62 -9.06 3.04
N PHE A 87 13.01 -8.28 2.18
CA PHE A 87 11.56 -8.19 2.07
C PHE A 87 10.94 -9.50 1.56
N ASP A 88 9.78 -9.89 2.11
CA ASP A 88 9.00 -11.03 1.63
C ASP A 88 7.80 -10.61 0.77
N GLY A 89 7.40 -9.32 0.82
CA GLY A 89 6.32 -8.73 0.04
C GLY A 89 6.74 -7.51 -0.77
N PHE A 90 6.18 -7.37 -1.98
CA PHE A 90 6.43 -6.26 -2.90
C PHE A 90 5.10 -5.74 -3.41
N ILE A 91 4.75 -4.50 -3.05
CA ILE A 91 3.51 -3.83 -3.46
C ILE A 91 3.85 -2.91 -4.63
N PHE A 92 3.51 -3.31 -5.85
CA PHE A 92 3.68 -2.49 -7.04
C PHE A 92 2.48 -1.57 -7.24
N LEU A 93 2.73 -0.27 -7.25
CA LEU A 93 1.68 0.74 -7.29
C LEU A 93 2.09 1.99 -8.04
N GLU A 94 1.09 2.79 -8.43
CA GLU A 94 1.26 4.09 -9.04
C GLU A 94 0.02 4.98 -8.82
N PHE A 95 0.22 6.25 -8.50
CA PHE A 95 -0.88 7.20 -8.35
C PHE A 95 -1.20 7.95 -9.64
N VAL A 96 -0.17 8.25 -10.41
CA VAL A 96 -0.27 9.14 -11.58
C VAL A 96 0.69 8.70 -12.67
N ASP A 97 0.21 8.51 -13.87
CA ASP A 97 1.04 8.41 -15.06
C ASP A 97 1.32 9.81 -15.61
N ALA A 98 2.55 10.27 -15.50
CA ALA A 98 2.99 11.60 -15.90
C ALA A 98 3.97 11.62 -17.09
N SER A 99 4.36 10.48 -17.64
CA SER A 99 5.40 10.42 -18.68
C SER A 99 4.90 9.99 -20.05
N ARG A 100 3.62 10.13 -20.28
CA ARG A 100 3.08 9.79 -21.61
C ARG A 100 3.72 10.63 -22.71
N PRO A 101 3.93 10.06 -23.91
CA PRO A 101 4.51 10.78 -25.05
C PRO A 101 3.71 12.00 -25.48
N ASP A 102 2.41 12.04 -25.21
CA ASP A 102 1.51 13.15 -25.51
C ASP A 102 1.53 14.26 -24.45
N GLY A 103 2.37 14.12 -23.40
CA GLY A 103 2.51 15.07 -22.29
C GLY A 103 1.30 15.11 -21.34
N ARG A 104 0.33 14.20 -21.50
CA ARG A 104 -0.83 14.12 -20.61
C ARG A 104 -0.48 13.33 -19.35
N THR A 105 -1.18 13.69 -18.28
CA THR A 105 -1.09 13.01 -16.99
C THR A 105 -2.44 12.40 -16.65
N TYR A 106 -2.46 11.15 -16.17
CA TYR A 106 -3.69 10.48 -15.75
C TYR A 106 -3.56 10.01 -14.31
N ALA A 107 -4.64 10.09 -13.56
CA ALA A 107 -4.70 9.63 -12.16
C ALA A 107 -5.39 8.27 -12.06
N PHE A 108 -4.78 7.37 -11.27
CA PHE A 108 -5.34 6.05 -10.96
C PHE A 108 -6.18 6.07 -9.67
N GLU A 109 -6.27 7.24 -9.02
CA GLU A 109 -7.11 7.43 -7.84
C GLU A 109 -7.66 8.87 -7.78
N THR A 110 -8.69 9.10 -6.96
CA THR A 110 -9.42 10.39 -6.90
C THR A 110 -8.64 11.51 -6.21
N GLY A 111 -7.64 11.19 -5.41
CA GLY A 111 -6.93 12.18 -4.59
C GLY A 111 -5.87 12.97 -5.34
N ASN A 112 -5.58 12.62 -6.59
CA ASN A 112 -4.47 13.25 -7.30
C ASN A 112 -4.94 14.42 -8.18
N ARG A 113 -4.50 15.57 -7.78
CA ARG A 113 -4.85 16.91 -8.22
C ARG A 113 -4.86 17.09 -9.73
N ASN A 114 -5.98 17.58 -10.26
CA ASN A 114 -6.09 18.12 -11.61
C ASN A 114 -5.73 17.18 -12.78
N ALA A 115 -5.30 15.95 -12.49
CA ALA A 115 -5.11 14.94 -13.52
C ALA A 115 -6.45 14.28 -13.85
N PRO A 116 -6.79 14.11 -15.15
CA PRO A 116 -7.95 13.33 -15.54
C PRO A 116 -7.86 11.90 -15.00
N ALA A 117 -9.00 11.31 -14.65
CA ALA A 117 -9.07 9.92 -14.27
C ALA A 117 -8.60 9.02 -15.42
N ALA A 118 -7.78 8.01 -15.07
CA ALA A 118 -7.30 7.01 -16.00
C ALA A 118 -8.46 6.13 -16.52
N GLY A 119 -8.49 5.93 -17.83
CA GLY A 119 -9.43 5.02 -18.48
C GLY A 119 -8.83 3.62 -18.67
N LYS A 120 -9.56 2.76 -19.41
CA LYS A 120 -9.16 1.38 -19.68
C LYS A 120 -7.79 1.29 -20.35
N GLU A 121 -7.51 2.18 -21.32
CA GLU A 121 -6.23 2.23 -22.01
C GLU A 121 -5.07 2.45 -21.02
N GLN A 122 -5.19 3.43 -20.12
CA GLN A 122 -4.15 3.71 -19.13
C GLN A 122 -4.01 2.59 -18.09
N TRP A 123 -5.10 1.90 -17.76
CA TRP A 123 -5.03 0.71 -16.91
C TRP A 123 -4.32 -0.44 -17.61
N GLN A 124 -4.50 -0.60 -18.93
CA GLN A 124 -3.75 -1.58 -19.74
C GLN A 124 -2.27 -1.25 -19.82
N GLU A 125 -1.92 0.03 -20.02
CA GLU A 125 -0.54 0.52 -20.01
C GLU A 125 0.16 0.27 -18.68
N LEU A 126 -0.54 0.51 -17.56
CA LEU A 126 -0.03 0.23 -16.22
C LEU A 126 0.26 -1.26 -16.02
N ILE A 127 -0.67 -2.13 -16.43
CA ILE A 127 -0.43 -3.58 -16.41
C ILE A 127 0.79 -3.93 -17.27
N ALA A 128 0.86 -3.40 -18.51
CA ALA A 128 2.00 -3.65 -19.40
C ALA A 128 3.33 -3.21 -18.77
N TYR A 129 3.34 -2.10 -18.05
CA TYR A 129 4.53 -1.61 -17.34
C TYR A 129 4.97 -2.57 -16.21
N PHE A 130 4.03 -3.06 -15.38
CA PHE A 130 4.36 -3.97 -14.28
C PHE A 130 4.89 -5.33 -14.77
N PHE A 131 4.52 -5.74 -15.98
CA PHE A 131 4.93 -7.02 -16.57
C PHE A 131 5.93 -6.87 -17.72
N ALA A 132 6.53 -5.69 -17.91
CA ALA A 132 7.53 -5.49 -18.94
C ALA A 132 8.80 -6.31 -18.63
N GLU A 133 9.43 -6.85 -19.69
CA GLU A 133 10.67 -7.60 -19.56
C GLU A 133 11.77 -6.74 -18.88
N GLY A 134 12.43 -7.30 -17.89
CA GLY A 134 13.49 -6.63 -17.13
C GLY A 134 13.01 -5.52 -16.19
N ASN A 135 11.70 -5.42 -15.93
CA ASN A 135 11.11 -4.43 -15.04
C ASN A 135 10.16 -5.06 -14.02
N CYS A 136 9.95 -4.42 -12.88
CA CYS A 136 9.02 -4.78 -11.82
C CYS A 136 8.98 -6.31 -11.53
N ILE A 137 7.89 -6.99 -11.90
CA ILE A 137 7.64 -8.39 -11.54
C ILE A 137 8.64 -9.34 -12.23
N ASP A 138 8.92 -9.14 -13.52
CA ASP A 138 9.91 -9.94 -14.24
C ASP A 138 11.33 -9.76 -13.67
N ALA A 139 11.71 -8.53 -13.39
CA ALA A 139 12.99 -8.23 -12.77
C ALA A 139 13.09 -8.79 -11.33
N LEU A 140 11.98 -8.76 -10.58
CA LEU A 140 11.93 -9.33 -9.24
C LEU A 140 12.13 -10.84 -9.25
N ASP A 141 11.42 -11.57 -10.12
CA ASP A 141 11.58 -13.02 -10.25
C ASP A 141 13.02 -13.41 -10.57
N LYS A 142 13.64 -12.73 -11.54
CA LYS A 142 15.05 -12.90 -11.92
C LYS A 142 16.02 -12.56 -10.78
N SER A 143 15.74 -11.50 -10.02
CA SER A 143 16.58 -11.07 -8.88
C SER A 143 16.51 -12.08 -7.72
N VAL A 144 15.32 -12.64 -7.45
CA VAL A 144 15.17 -13.69 -6.44
C VAL A 144 15.89 -14.96 -6.90
N ALA A 145 15.73 -15.39 -8.16
CA ALA A 145 16.46 -16.51 -8.74
C ALA A 145 17.98 -16.38 -8.61
N GLU A 146 18.51 -15.18 -8.84
CA GLU A 146 19.94 -14.89 -8.67
C GLU A 146 20.37 -14.97 -7.20
N ALA A 147 19.59 -14.42 -6.29
CA ALA A 147 19.85 -14.52 -4.86
C ALA A 147 19.80 -15.98 -4.38
N GLU A 148 18.85 -16.80 -4.83
CA GLU A 148 18.78 -18.24 -4.49
C GLU A 148 20.03 -19.00 -4.92
N ARG A 149 20.66 -18.64 -6.02
CA ARG A 149 21.96 -19.24 -6.43
C ARG A 149 23.11 -18.89 -5.49
N ARG A 150 23.05 -17.74 -4.79
CA ARG A 150 24.10 -17.30 -3.86
C ARG A 150 23.87 -17.80 -2.45
N ILE A 151 22.66 -17.69 -1.93
CA ILE A 151 22.37 -17.93 -0.50
C ILE A 151 21.38 -19.08 -0.23
N GLY A 152 21.02 -19.84 -1.27
CA GLY A 152 20.06 -20.92 -1.16
C GLY A 152 18.62 -20.44 -1.30
N ARG A 153 17.71 -21.41 -1.37
CA ARG A 153 16.30 -21.17 -1.66
C ARG A 153 15.65 -20.25 -0.61
N ALA A 154 14.82 -19.33 -1.06
CA ALA A 154 14.01 -18.52 -0.18
C ALA A 154 13.05 -19.39 0.66
N PRO A 155 12.81 -19.05 1.93
CA PRO A 155 11.86 -19.79 2.78
C PRO A 155 10.46 -19.87 2.17
N THR A 156 10.03 -18.79 1.52
CA THR A 156 8.78 -18.70 0.76
C THR A 156 9.02 -17.96 -0.54
N ARG A 157 8.19 -18.20 -1.57
CA ARG A 157 8.18 -17.33 -2.73
C ARG A 157 7.97 -15.89 -2.32
N ARG A 158 8.61 -14.93 -3.02
CA ARG A 158 8.36 -13.51 -2.75
C ARG A 158 6.97 -13.14 -3.24
N ARG A 159 6.22 -12.45 -2.39
CA ARG A 159 4.81 -12.13 -2.62
C ARG A 159 4.68 -10.83 -3.36
N VAL A 160 3.98 -10.88 -4.49
CA VAL A 160 3.64 -9.73 -5.31
C VAL A 160 2.21 -9.32 -5.00
N VAL A 161 2.02 -8.08 -4.63
CA VAL A 161 0.73 -7.43 -4.49
C VAL A 161 0.67 -6.31 -5.53
N VAL A 162 -0.35 -6.31 -6.37
CA VAL A 162 -0.51 -5.31 -7.44
C VAL A 162 -1.61 -4.34 -7.05
N MET A 163 -1.38 -3.04 -7.23
CA MET A 163 -2.41 -2.06 -6.98
C MET A 163 -3.69 -2.33 -7.77
N LEU A 164 -4.82 -2.00 -7.18
CA LEU A 164 -6.12 -1.94 -7.84
C LEU A 164 -6.50 -0.46 -8.00
N PRO A 165 -6.58 0.06 -9.24
CA PRO A 165 -6.96 1.44 -9.46
C PRO A 165 -8.38 1.73 -8.98
N ASP A 166 -8.61 2.95 -8.47
CA ASP A 166 -9.95 3.41 -8.09
C ASP A 166 -10.77 3.74 -9.35
N PRO A 167 -11.91 3.09 -9.58
CA PRO A 167 -12.82 3.44 -10.68
C PRO A 167 -13.61 4.71 -10.35
N VAL A 168 -12.98 5.87 -10.56
CA VAL A 168 -13.52 7.17 -10.14
C VAL A 168 -14.68 7.62 -11.01
N ILE A 169 -15.70 8.24 -10.40
CA ILE A 169 -16.90 8.76 -11.07
C ILE A 169 -16.60 10.09 -11.78
N HIS A 170 -15.77 10.93 -11.18
CA HIS A 170 -15.49 12.27 -11.69
C HIS A 170 -14.24 12.28 -12.56
N ARG A 171 -14.28 13.05 -13.63
CA ARG A 171 -13.15 13.22 -14.55
C ARG A 171 -11.93 13.80 -13.86
N MET A 172 -12.14 14.73 -12.95
CA MET A 172 -11.09 15.39 -12.17
C MET A 172 -11.54 15.54 -10.71
N TYR A 173 -10.60 15.59 -9.80
CA TYR A 173 -10.89 15.77 -8.37
C TYR A 173 -11.74 17.02 -8.08
N ALA A 174 -11.49 18.12 -8.79
CA ALA A 174 -12.21 19.37 -8.62
C ALA A 174 -13.56 19.42 -9.38
N ASP A 175 -13.83 18.45 -10.24
CA ASP A 175 -15.07 18.41 -11.02
C ASP A 175 -16.18 17.77 -10.19
N THR A 176 -17.03 18.60 -9.62
CA THR A 176 -18.19 18.18 -8.81
C THR A 176 -19.48 18.07 -9.62
N THR A 177 -19.44 18.38 -10.90
CA THR A 177 -20.62 18.41 -11.79
C THR A 177 -20.74 17.15 -12.64
N ALA A 178 -19.64 16.44 -12.90
CA ALA A 178 -19.65 15.21 -13.66
C ALA A 178 -20.31 14.07 -12.86
N THR A 179 -21.24 13.40 -13.49
CA THR A 179 -21.95 12.26 -12.89
C THR A 179 -21.35 10.91 -13.29
N THR A 180 -20.52 10.88 -14.33
CA THR A 180 -19.85 9.71 -14.83
C THR A 180 -18.58 10.06 -15.59
N VAL A 181 -17.62 9.12 -15.63
CA VAL A 181 -16.43 9.18 -16.46
C VAL A 181 -16.49 8.04 -17.47
N TYR A 182 -16.27 8.37 -18.74
CA TYR A 182 -16.11 7.32 -19.75
C TYR A 182 -14.75 6.64 -19.55
N TRP A 183 -14.81 5.44 -19.00
CA TRP A 183 -13.61 4.63 -18.72
C TRP A 183 -13.22 3.77 -19.93
N GLY A 184 -14.20 3.12 -20.57
CA GLY A 184 -13.99 2.21 -21.68
C GLY A 184 -15.16 1.26 -21.90
N GLU A 185 -14.91 0.22 -22.68
CA GLU A 185 -15.91 -0.80 -23.03
C GLU A 185 -15.45 -2.19 -22.57
N LEU A 186 -16.42 -2.98 -22.09
CA LEU A 186 -16.27 -4.41 -21.87
C LEU A 186 -17.38 -5.13 -22.63
N ASP A 187 -17.02 -6.13 -23.42
CA ASP A 187 -17.95 -6.96 -24.21
C ASP A 187 -18.91 -6.12 -25.09
N GLY A 188 -18.36 -5.05 -25.71
CA GLY A 188 -19.11 -4.14 -26.58
C GLY A 188 -20.02 -3.15 -25.85
N ARG A 189 -20.04 -3.14 -24.51
CA ARG A 189 -20.82 -2.22 -23.68
C ARG A 189 -19.93 -1.17 -23.03
N LYS A 190 -20.28 0.09 -23.23
CA LYS A 190 -19.66 1.23 -22.52
C LYS A 190 -20.04 1.15 -21.02
N LEU A 191 -19.02 1.24 -20.17
CA LEU A 191 -19.24 1.29 -18.72
C LEU A 191 -19.59 2.70 -18.27
N ASP A 192 -20.54 2.79 -17.34
CA ASP A 192 -20.98 4.02 -16.68
C ASP A 192 -20.66 3.92 -15.17
N PHE A 193 -19.64 4.65 -14.72
CA PHE A 193 -19.19 4.60 -13.33
C PHE A 193 -20.12 5.30 -12.31
N SER A 194 -21.24 5.87 -12.74
CA SER A 194 -22.33 6.20 -11.82
C SER A 194 -23.02 4.96 -11.26
N ARG A 195 -22.78 3.79 -11.86
CA ARG A 195 -23.30 2.48 -11.48
C ARG A 195 -22.21 1.64 -10.82
N ASN A 196 -22.49 1.15 -9.62
CA ASN A 196 -21.53 0.29 -8.90
C ASN A 196 -21.19 -1.00 -9.65
N GLU A 197 -22.15 -1.59 -10.35
CA GLU A 197 -21.96 -2.81 -11.15
C GLU A 197 -20.91 -2.61 -12.23
N ASP A 198 -20.88 -1.45 -12.87
CA ASP A 198 -19.92 -1.13 -13.91
C ASP A 198 -18.52 -0.87 -13.33
N ARG A 199 -18.44 -0.25 -12.17
CA ARG A 199 -17.19 -0.09 -11.42
C ARG A 199 -16.60 -1.41 -10.96
N ILE A 200 -17.46 -2.31 -10.43
CA ILE A 200 -17.07 -3.67 -10.05
C ILE A 200 -16.60 -4.46 -11.27
N ALA A 201 -17.28 -4.33 -12.42
CA ALA A 201 -16.89 -5.00 -13.66
C ALA A 201 -15.51 -4.54 -14.14
N ALA A 202 -15.22 -3.24 -14.09
CA ALA A 202 -13.89 -2.71 -14.44
C ALA A 202 -12.79 -3.25 -13.51
N CYS A 203 -13.03 -3.29 -12.20
CA CYS A 203 -12.08 -3.87 -11.25
C CYS A 203 -11.84 -5.35 -11.48
N LYS A 204 -12.88 -6.14 -11.72
CA LYS A 204 -12.75 -7.58 -12.04
C LYS A 204 -11.96 -7.81 -13.32
N TRP A 205 -12.24 -7.03 -14.35
CA TRP A 205 -11.48 -7.08 -15.60
C TRP A 205 -9.98 -6.79 -15.36
N TYR A 206 -9.66 -5.80 -14.52
CA TYR A 206 -8.27 -5.49 -14.18
C TYR A 206 -7.59 -6.64 -13.42
N ILE A 207 -8.29 -7.20 -12.43
CA ILE A 207 -7.83 -8.34 -11.64
C ILE A 207 -7.52 -9.54 -12.55
N ASP A 208 -8.45 -9.87 -13.46
CA ASP A 208 -8.27 -10.99 -14.40
C ASP A 208 -7.13 -10.73 -15.35
N SER A 209 -7.01 -9.51 -15.90
CA SER A 209 -5.91 -9.13 -16.81
C SER A 209 -4.54 -9.25 -16.11
N VAL A 210 -4.42 -8.83 -14.86
CA VAL A 210 -3.18 -8.99 -14.06
C VAL A 210 -2.88 -10.47 -13.84
N ARG A 211 -3.87 -11.28 -13.46
CA ARG A 211 -3.70 -12.71 -13.22
C ARG A 211 -3.31 -13.47 -14.48
N GLU A 212 -3.93 -13.16 -15.61
CA GLU A 212 -3.57 -13.74 -16.93
C GLU A 212 -2.12 -13.40 -17.31
N ARG A 213 -1.71 -12.15 -17.13
CA ARG A 213 -0.33 -11.73 -17.38
C ARG A 213 0.66 -12.42 -16.45
N PHE A 214 0.32 -12.54 -15.15
CA PHE A 214 1.16 -13.23 -14.20
C PHE A 214 1.32 -14.71 -14.56
N ALA A 215 0.24 -15.39 -14.91
CA ALA A 215 0.27 -16.80 -15.33
C ALA A 215 1.07 -16.99 -16.62
N ALA A 216 0.92 -16.08 -17.59
CA ALA A 216 1.65 -16.12 -18.86
C ALA A 216 3.16 -15.85 -18.67
N GLY A 217 3.57 -15.14 -17.64
CA GLY A 217 4.97 -14.86 -17.30
C GLY A 217 5.76 -16.08 -16.84
N GLY A 218 5.08 -17.12 -16.32
CA GLY A 218 5.72 -18.36 -15.89
C GLY A 218 6.71 -18.20 -14.74
N TYR A 219 6.46 -17.23 -13.84
CA TYR A 219 7.34 -16.90 -12.72
C TYR A 219 7.46 -18.05 -11.70
N GLU A 220 8.69 -18.40 -11.33
CA GLU A 220 8.97 -19.53 -10.42
C GLU A 220 9.30 -19.11 -9.00
N HIS A 221 9.86 -17.89 -8.82
CA HIS A 221 10.41 -17.41 -7.56
C HIS A 221 9.51 -16.41 -6.84
N VAL A 222 8.48 -15.89 -7.55
CA VAL A 222 7.47 -14.99 -7.00
C VAL A 222 6.07 -15.61 -7.09
N GLU A 223 5.12 -15.11 -6.30
CA GLU A 223 3.71 -15.50 -6.36
C GLU A 223 2.81 -14.26 -6.27
N LEU A 224 1.72 -14.24 -7.04
CA LEU A 224 0.70 -13.20 -6.93
C LEU A 224 -0.14 -13.47 -5.66
N ALA A 225 0.11 -12.68 -4.61
CA ALA A 225 -0.54 -12.84 -3.33
C ALA A 225 -1.90 -12.13 -3.27
N GLY A 226 -1.99 -10.95 -3.88
CA GLY A 226 -3.20 -10.16 -3.78
C GLY A 226 -3.16 -8.84 -4.54
N PHE A 227 -4.13 -7.99 -4.16
CA PHE A 227 -4.30 -6.67 -4.74
C PHE A 227 -4.38 -5.60 -3.65
N TYR A 228 -3.74 -4.48 -3.89
CA TYR A 228 -3.72 -3.33 -3.00
C TYR A 228 -4.73 -2.26 -3.45
N TRP A 229 -5.74 -1.98 -2.62
CA TRP A 229 -6.66 -0.88 -2.87
C TRP A 229 -5.96 0.45 -2.68
N ILE A 230 -5.80 1.20 -3.79
CA ILE A 230 -4.94 2.38 -3.85
C ILE A 230 -5.43 3.56 -2.99
N ARG A 231 -6.73 3.66 -2.75
CA ARG A 231 -7.31 4.80 -2.07
C ARG A 231 -7.24 4.66 -0.55
N GLU A 232 -6.65 5.64 0.13
CA GLU A 232 -6.43 5.62 1.58
C GLU A 232 -7.70 5.82 2.43
N ILE A 233 -8.85 6.05 1.80
CA ILE A 233 -10.15 6.24 2.48
C ILE A 233 -11.21 5.36 1.85
N VAL A 234 -12.17 4.92 2.67
CA VAL A 234 -13.41 4.29 2.21
C VAL A 234 -14.59 5.19 2.56
N THR A 235 -15.32 5.64 1.54
CA THR A 235 -16.49 6.52 1.72
C THR A 235 -17.72 5.69 2.10
N ARG A 236 -18.45 6.13 3.12
CA ARG A 236 -19.66 5.49 3.67
C ARG A 236 -20.88 6.39 3.47
N PRO A 237 -22.12 5.89 3.58
CA PRO A 237 -23.35 6.67 3.43
C PRO A 237 -23.47 7.88 4.37
N GLN A 238 -22.90 7.76 5.57
CA GLN A 238 -22.91 8.82 6.58
C GLN A 238 -21.88 9.92 6.34
N ASP A 239 -20.94 9.75 5.42
CA ASP A 239 -19.90 10.72 5.11
C ASP A 239 -20.43 11.80 4.15
N THR A 240 -21.51 12.49 4.54
CA THR A 240 -22.28 13.42 3.67
C THR A 240 -21.55 14.67 3.25
N GLU A 241 -20.56 15.12 4.00
CA GLU A 241 -19.74 16.30 3.66
C GLU A 241 -19.03 16.19 2.31
N TYR A 242 -18.87 14.96 1.84
CA TYR A 242 -18.12 14.64 0.63
C TYR A 242 -18.95 13.85 -0.36
N SER A 243 -20.27 13.99 -0.29
CA SER A 243 -21.22 13.21 -1.12
C SER A 243 -20.99 13.34 -2.61
N TYR A 244 -20.49 14.46 -3.07
CA TYR A 244 -20.18 14.73 -4.47
C TYR A 244 -18.92 13.99 -4.98
N HIS A 245 -18.06 13.51 -4.08
CA HIS A 245 -16.89 12.71 -4.43
C HIS A 245 -17.13 11.21 -4.27
N LEU A 246 -18.36 10.82 -4.03
CA LEU A 246 -18.70 9.46 -3.63
C LEU A 246 -18.46 8.47 -4.74
N THR A 247 -17.40 7.76 -4.61
CA THR A 247 -17.19 6.52 -5.33
C THR A 247 -17.96 5.35 -4.72
N ARG A 248 -18.66 5.53 -3.61
CA ARG A 248 -19.41 4.48 -2.88
C ARG A 248 -18.59 3.18 -2.79
N SER A 249 -17.32 3.32 -2.43
CA SER A 249 -16.42 2.19 -2.28
C SER A 249 -16.84 1.23 -1.15
N ASP A 250 -17.62 1.71 -0.17
CA ASP A 250 -18.26 0.90 0.86
C ASP A 250 -19.18 -0.20 0.30
N ILE A 251 -19.82 0.05 -0.85
CA ILE A 251 -20.67 -0.94 -1.54
C ILE A 251 -19.82 -1.85 -2.44
N MET A 252 -18.86 -1.27 -3.14
CA MET A 252 -18.08 -1.94 -4.18
C MET A 252 -17.07 -2.93 -3.58
N LEU A 253 -16.35 -2.54 -2.53
CA LEU A 253 -15.22 -3.30 -1.97
C LEU A 253 -15.60 -4.69 -1.48
N PRO A 254 -16.75 -4.92 -0.79
CA PRO A 254 -17.15 -6.28 -0.38
C PRO A 254 -17.29 -7.24 -1.56
N HIS A 255 -17.81 -6.77 -2.70
CA HIS A 255 -17.95 -7.60 -3.92
C HIS A 255 -16.61 -7.89 -4.59
N ILE A 256 -15.67 -6.95 -4.52
CA ILE A 256 -14.30 -7.14 -5.01
C ILE A 256 -13.55 -8.11 -4.10
N ALA A 257 -13.69 -7.96 -2.78
CA ALA A 257 -13.09 -8.87 -1.81
C ALA A 257 -13.60 -10.31 -2.00
N GLU A 258 -14.91 -10.50 -2.11
CA GLU A 258 -15.50 -11.82 -2.39
C GLU A 258 -14.93 -12.44 -3.67
N TYR A 259 -14.78 -11.63 -4.72
CA TYR A 259 -14.20 -12.10 -5.99
C TYR A 259 -12.75 -12.55 -5.81
N LEU A 260 -11.91 -11.72 -5.17
CA LEU A 260 -10.51 -12.03 -4.88
C LEU A 260 -10.35 -13.26 -3.99
N HIS A 261 -11.20 -13.39 -2.98
CA HIS A 261 -11.21 -14.55 -2.09
C HIS A 261 -11.52 -15.85 -2.85
N GLY A 262 -12.44 -15.81 -3.82
CA GLY A 262 -12.70 -16.93 -4.73
C GLY A 262 -11.49 -17.33 -5.59
N LEU A 263 -10.57 -16.40 -5.82
CA LEU A 263 -9.32 -16.58 -6.58
C LEU A 263 -8.10 -16.88 -5.69
N ASN A 264 -8.28 -17.02 -4.37
CA ASN A 264 -7.23 -17.18 -3.36
C ASN A 264 -6.24 -15.99 -3.32
N CYS A 265 -6.70 -14.79 -3.65
CA CYS A 265 -5.95 -13.53 -3.55
C CYS A 265 -6.44 -12.70 -2.36
N SER A 266 -5.53 -11.94 -1.74
CA SER A 266 -5.88 -10.96 -0.71
C SER A 266 -6.35 -9.64 -1.31
N LEU A 267 -7.11 -8.88 -0.52
CA LEU A 267 -7.37 -7.47 -0.73
C LEU A 267 -6.69 -6.68 0.40
N ASP A 268 -5.64 -5.94 0.05
CA ASP A 268 -4.80 -5.22 1.01
C ASP A 268 -5.10 -3.72 0.99
N TRP A 269 -4.86 -3.04 2.12
CA TRP A 269 -5.16 -1.62 2.26
C TRP A 269 -4.20 -0.91 3.21
N ILE A 270 -3.90 0.36 2.89
CA ILE A 270 -3.01 1.21 3.68
C ILE A 270 -3.72 2.55 3.96
N PRO A 271 -4.62 2.60 4.97
CA PRO A 271 -5.30 3.83 5.38
C PRO A 271 -4.43 4.65 6.33
N TYR A 272 -4.58 5.99 6.33
CA TYR A 272 -3.96 6.80 7.37
C TYR A 272 -4.79 6.82 8.66
N TYR A 273 -4.12 7.02 9.78
CA TYR A 273 -4.75 7.14 11.09
C TYR A 273 -5.82 8.24 11.10
N GLY A 274 -7.03 7.88 11.50
CA GLY A 274 -8.20 8.76 11.47
C GLY A 274 -8.84 8.95 10.10
N SER A 275 -8.41 8.21 9.06
CA SER A 275 -9.06 8.22 7.76
C SER A 275 -10.46 7.62 7.81
N ARG A 276 -11.31 7.97 6.83
CA ARG A 276 -12.66 7.40 6.81
C ARG A 276 -12.64 5.91 6.54
N GLY A 277 -13.34 5.16 7.38
CA GLY A 277 -13.52 3.72 7.23
C GLY A 277 -12.39 2.87 7.78
N TYR A 278 -11.26 3.45 8.24
CA TYR A 278 -10.13 2.67 8.73
C TYR A 278 -10.49 1.73 9.88
N ASP A 279 -11.46 2.12 10.70
CA ASP A 279 -11.97 1.36 11.84
C ASP A 279 -12.96 0.25 11.46
N ALA A 280 -13.49 0.29 10.24
CA ALA A 280 -14.46 -0.67 9.72
C ALA A 280 -13.89 -1.59 8.63
N TRP A 281 -12.59 -1.69 8.52
CA TRP A 281 -11.88 -2.38 7.43
C TRP A 281 -12.36 -3.81 7.16
N ARG A 282 -12.72 -4.56 8.22
CA ARG A 282 -13.24 -5.93 8.08
C ARG A 282 -14.57 -5.99 7.32
N SER A 283 -15.43 -4.98 7.51
CA SER A 283 -16.73 -4.93 6.81
C SER A 283 -16.60 -4.71 5.30
N PHE A 284 -15.46 -4.19 4.85
CA PHE A 284 -15.14 -4.00 3.45
C PHE A 284 -14.43 -5.21 2.82
N GLY A 285 -14.08 -6.21 3.62
CA GLY A 285 -13.47 -7.45 3.16
C GLY A 285 -11.96 -7.42 3.01
N PHE A 286 -11.28 -6.41 3.56
CA PHE A 286 -9.81 -6.36 3.54
C PHE A 286 -9.18 -7.49 4.36
N ASP A 287 -8.06 -8.00 3.90
CA ASP A 287 -7.31 -9.10 4.51
C ASP A 287 -6.07 -8.62 5.26
N GLN A 288 -5.26 -7.79 4.64
CA GLN A 288 -4.12 -7.13 5.24
C GLN A 288 -4.31 -5.61 5.21
N VAL A 289 -4.24 -5.01 6.37
CA VAL A 289 -4.36 -3.55 6.52
C VAL A 289 -3.14 -3.04 7.28
N TYR A 290 -2.53 -1.97 6.77
CA TYR A 290 -1.37 -1.35 7.38
C TYR A 290 -1.72 0.10 7.70
N LEU A 291 -1.80 0.45 8.99
CA LEU A 291 -2.18 1.79 9.40
C LEU A 291 -0.99 2.74 9.28
N GLN A 292 -1.18 3.86 8.56
CA GLN A 292 -0.19 4.93 8.43
C GLN A 292 -0.29 5.87 9.64
N PRO A 293 0.72 6.00 10.50
CA PRO A 293 0.73 6.98 11.58
C PRO A 293 0.82 8.43 11.11
N ASN A 294 1.38 8.68 9.93
CA ASN A 294 1.74 10.02 9.43
C ASN A 294 2.70 10.80 10.34
N TYR A 295 3.32 10.16 11.34
CA TYR A 295 4.17 10.82 12.31
C TYR A 295 5.45 11.40 11.68
N TYR A 296 5.93 10.78 10.61
CA TYR A 296 7.11 11.25 9.90
C TYR A 296 6.99 12.72 9.46
N TRP A 297 5.81 13.12 8.98
CA TRP A 297 5.52 14.50 8.55
C TRP A 297 4.78 15.31 9.62
N LYS A 298 4.06 14.64 10.49
CA LYS A 298 3.19 15.25 11.52
C LYS A 298 3.60 14.76 12.91
N PRO A 299 4.71 15.29 13.48
CA PRO A 299 5.24 14.83 14.77
C PRO A 299 4.33 15.13 15.95
N GLN A 300 3.25 15.90 15.74
CA GLN A 300 2.20 16.13 16.73
C GLN A 300 1.20 14.97 16.83
N ASN A 301 1.23 13.99 15.92
CA ASN A 301 0.40 12.80 16.03
C ASN A 301 0.88 11.98 17.23
N ASP A 302 -0.09 11.56 18.06
CA ASP A 302 0.19 10.74 19.24
C ASP A 302 0.48 9.29 18.81
N MET A 303 1.75 8.92 18.88
CA MET A 303 2.20 7.58 18.52
C MET A 303 1.64 6.50 19.44
N ASP A 304 1.49 6.79 20.74
CA ASP A 304 0.93 5.83 21.69
C ASP A 304 -0.53 5.51 21.34
N ASP A 305 -1.31 6.53 20.97
CA ASP A 305 -2.69 6.32 20.51
C ASP A 305 -2.76 5.56 19.19
N VAL A 306 -1.90 5.88 18.22
CA VAL A 306 -1.84 5.15 16.94
C VAL A 306 -1.51 3.68 17.17
N PHE A 307 -0.47 3.37 17.95
CA PHE A 307 -0.07 1.99 18.19
C PHE A 307 -1.09 1.21 19.03
N ARG A 308 -1.76 1.87 19.97
CA ARG A 308 -2.92 1.30 20.67
C ARG A 308 -4.03 0.92 19.68
N ARG A 309 -4.34 1.79 18.71
CA ARG A 309 -5.35 1.51 17.67
C ARG A 309 -4.94 0.38 16.73
N ILE A 310 -3.66 0.28 16.35
CA ILE A 310 -3.14 -0.88 15.61
C ILE A 310 -3.46 -2.18 16.36
N GLY A 311 -3.20 -2.22 17.68
CA GLY A 311 -3.49 -3.37 18.52
C GLY A 311 -5.00 -3.68 18.61
N GLU A 312 -5.84 -2.68 18.87
CA GLU A 312 -7.28 -2.83 18.98
C GLU A 312 -7.95 -3.30 17.68
N LEU A 313 -7.53 -2.75 16.56
CA LEU A 313 -8.06 -3.11 15.24
C LEU A 313 -7.48 -4.42 14.70
N GLY A 314 -6.35 -4.86 15.25
CA GLY A 314 -5.65 -6.06 14.80
C GLY A 314 -5.04 -5.90 13.41
N VAL A 315 -4.62 -4.68 13.05
CA VAL A 315 -4.00 -4.34 11.76
C VAL A 315 -2.48 -4.31 11.86
N GLY A 316 -1.79 -4.19 10.72
CA GLY A 316 -0.37 -3.95 10.61
C GLY A 316 0.00 -2.47 10.72
N LEU A 317 1.28 -2.20 10.61
CA LEU A 317 1.87 -0.87 10.63
C LEU A 317 2.39 -0.50 9.24
N GLU A 318 2.18 0.72 8.76
CA GLU A 318 3.06 1.30 7.74
C GLU A 318 4.17 2.10 8.42
N LEU A 319 5.40 1.68 8.23
CA LEU A 319 6.59 2.42 8.63
C LEU A 319 6.95 3.40 7.53
N GLU A 320 6.98 4.69 7.85
CA GLU A 320 7.07 5.77 6.85
C GLU A 320 8.41 6.50 6.95
N PHE A 321 9.09 6.70 5.80
CA PHE A 321 10.26 7.54 5.67
C PHE A 321 10.43 8.03 4.23
N GLU A 322 11.30 9.03 4.02
CA GLU A 322 11.63 9.60 2.71
C GLU A 322 13.11 9.98 2.65
N PRO A 323 13.66 10.32 1.46
CA PRO A 323 15.05 10.79 1.31
C PRO A 323 15.39 12.05 2.14
N THR A 324 14.43 12.69 2.78
CA THR A 324 14.67 13.83 3.70
C THR A 324 15.48 13.44 4.94
N LEU A 325 15.52 12.16 5.29
CA LEU A 325 16.36 11.66 6.40
C LEU A 325 17.85 11.48 6.05
N LEU A 326 18.23 11.56 4.76
CA LEU A 326 19.62 11.39 4.33
C LEU A 326 20.53 12.46 4.91
N ALA A 327 21.76 12.08 5.23
CA ALA A 327 22.80 12.98 5.73
C ALA A 327 22.97 14.21 4.84
N GLY A 328 23.23 15.37 5.44
CA GLY A 328 23.37 16.63 4.73
C GLY A 328 22.06 17.25 4.22
N ARG A 329 20.91 16.57 4.35
CA ARG A 329 19.60 17.19 4.09
C ARG A 329 19.18 18.07 5.24
N LYS A 330 18.55 19.21 4.93
CA LYS A 330 18.05 20.13 5.96
C LYS A 330 17.05 19.44 6.88
N GLY A 331 17.35 19.39 8.18
CA GLY A 331 16.49 18.78 9.18
C GLY A 331 16.53 17.26 9.22
N SER A 332 17.48 16.63 8.59
CA SER A 332 17.61 15.15 8.51
C SER A 332 17.65 14.48 9.88
N GLU A 333 18.30 15.08 10.88
CA GLU A 333 18.36 14.55 12.23
C GLU A 333 16.97 14.33 12.84
N ALA A 334 16.06 15.31 12.71
CA ALA A 334 14.69 15.17 13.19
C ALA A 334 13.91 14.09 12.43
N PHE A 335 14.15 13.93 11.14
CA PHE A 335 13.51 12.87 10.35
C PHE A 335 14.05 11.49 10.70
N ARG A 336 15.35 11.35 10.96
CA ARG A 336 15.98 10.12 11.47
C ARG A 336 15.43 9.72 12.82
N GLU A 337 15.29 10.68 13.75
CA GLU A 337 14.69 10.40 15.05
C GLU A 337 13.24 9.93 14.94
N ARG A 338 12.43 10.56 14.09
CA ARG A 338 11.06 10.12 13.83
C ARG A 338 11.02 8.71 13.23
N PHE A 339 11.92 8.42 12.30
CA PHE A 339 12.06 7.09 11.72
C PHE A 339 12.42 6.03 12.78
N ARG A 340 13.41 6.32 13.66
CA ARG A 340 13.75 5.45 14.77
C ARG A 340 12.60 5.29 15.78
N ALA A 341 11.78 6.33 15.96
CA ALA A 341 10.60 6.27 16.82
C ALA A 341 9.59 5.22 16.36
N TYR A 342 9.37 5.04 15.05
CA TYR A 342 8.53 3.95 14.53
C TYR A 342 9.03 2.58 14.96
N MET A 343 10.31 2.30 14.76
CA MET A 343 10.92 1.01 15.11
C MET A 343 10.88 0.75 16.62
N ARG A 344 11.13 1.79 17.44
CA ARG A 344 11.08 1.74 18.89
C ARG A 344 9.66 1.43 19.37
N HIS A 345 8.66 2.24 18.97
CA HIS A 345 7.26 2.02 19.35
C HIS A 345 6.73 0.66 18.90
N ALA A 346 7.10 0.20 17.70
CA ALA A 346 6.71 -1.12 17.22
C ALA A 346 7.19 -2.24 18.15
N LYS A 347 8.43 -2.13 18.67
CA LYS A 347 9.00 -3.10 19.64
C LYS A 347 8.35 -2.97 21.02
N GLU A 348 8.22 -1.76 21.53
CA GLU A 348 7.68 -1.48 22.88
C GLU A 348 6.22 -1.91 23.02
N THR A 349 5.42 -1.76 21.97
CA THR A 349 3.99 -2.11 21.96
C THR A 349 3.72 -3.56 21.52
N GLY A 350 4.76 -4.31 21.10
CA GLY A 350 4.62 -5.68 20.61
C GLY A 350 3.99 -5.79 19.22
N VAL A 351 3.84 -4.69 18.47
CA VAL A 351 3.44 -4.73 17.06
C VAL A 351 4.51 -5.45 16.24
N TYR A 352 5.77 -5.15 16.49
CA TYR A 352 6.91 -5.89 15.96
C TYR A 352 6.88 -7.34 16.44
N GLY A 353 6.91 -8.29 15.51
CA GLY A 353 6.82 -9.73 15.79
C GLY A 353 5.39 -10.27 15.93
N SER A 354 4.35 -9.45 15.95
CA SER A 354 2.96 -9.91 16.01
C SER A 354 2.08 -9.41 14.86
N ARG A 355 2.50 -8.37 14.15
CA ARG A 355 1.74 -7.75 13.06
C ARG A 355 2.62 -7.56 11.83
N PRO A 356 2.04 -7.64 10.62
CA PRO A 356 2.78 -7.34 9.39
C PRO A 356 3.14 -5.86 9.31
N ILE A 357 4.24 -5.55 8.64
CA ILE A 357 4.72 -4.17 8.45
C ILE A 357 4.85 -3.89 6.95
N ALA A 358 4.28 -2.78 6.50
CA ALA A 358 4.54 -2.20 5.19
C ALA A 358 5.57 -1.07 5.33
N TYR A 359 6.39 -0.88 4.30
CA TYR A 359 7.46 0.13 4.32
C TYR A 359 7.27 1.12 3.17
N TYR A 360 6.83 2.33 3.53
CA TYR A 360 6.81 3.46 2.63
C TYR A 360 8.14 4.20 2.73
N HIS A 361 8.86 4.30 1.62
CA HIS A 361 10.17 4.95 1.57
C HIS A 361 10.20 6.17 0.61
N GLY A 362 9.04 6.78 0.42
CA GLY A 362 8.90 7.88 -0.54
C GLY A 362 9.14 7.41 -1.96
N THR A 363 9.99 8.13 -2.67
CA THR A 363 10.34 7.77 -4.04
C THR A 363 11.46 6.75 -4.09
N ASN A 364 12.44 6.86 -3.18
CA ASN A 364 13.69 6.12 -3.33
C ASN A 364 14.49 6.00 -2.02
N GLY A 365 13.91 6.37 -0.87
CA GLY A 365 14.65 6.53 0.39
C GLY A 365 15.43 5.28 0.82
N PHE A 366 14.88 4.08 0.60
CA PHE A 366 15.58 2.84 0.91
C PHE A 366 16.83 2.64 0.04
N TYR A 367 16.67 2.82 -1.29
CA TYR A 367 17.78 2.69 -2.23
C TYR A 367 18.84 3.76 -1.99
N ASP A 368 18.45 4.98 -1.69
CA ASP A 368 19.35 6.10 -1.42
C ASP A 368 20.17 5.87 -0.14
N LEU A 369 19.56 5.29 0.91
CA LEU A 369 20.28 4.86 2.11
C LEU A 369 21.32 3.78 1.79
N TRP A 370 20.91 2.76 1.03
CA TRP A 370 21.82 1.68 0.61
C TRP A 370 22.99 2.19 -0.22
N ALA A 371 22.74 3.10 -1.15
CA ALA A 371 23.74 3.63 -2.09
C ALA A 371 24.59 4.78 -1.49
N SER A 372 24.23 5.28 -0.30
CA SER A 372 24.90 6.44 0.28
C SER A 372 26.35 6.14 0.65
N PRO A 373 27.30 7.03 0.30
CA PRO A 373 28.66 6.96 0.78
C PRO A 373 28.81 7.44 2.24
N ASP A 374 27.79 8.12 2.79
CA ASP A 374 27.82 8.68 4.14
C ASP A 374 27.71 7.59 5.20
N ALA A 375 28.52 7.70 6.27
CA ALA A 375 28.58 6.69 7.30
C ALA A 375 27.30 6.61 8.14
N GLU A 376 26.66 7.74 8.40
CA GLU A 376 25.42 7.79 9.19
C GLU A 376 24.24 7.23 8.40
N ASP A 377 24.21 7.43 7.08
CA ASP A 377 23.18 6.82 6.22
C ASP A 377 23.33 5.31 6.16
N ARG A 378 24.59 4.82 6.04
CA ARG A 378 24.87 3.37 6.07
C ARG A 378 24.47 2.75 7.40
N GLU A 379 24.79 3.41 8.53
CA GLU A 379 24.35 2.92 9.84
C GLU A 379 22.83 2.82 9.92
N LEU A 380 22.11 3.85 9.47
CA LEU A 380 20.65 3.85 9.46
C LEU A 380 20.08 2.76 8.53
N PHE A 381 20.72 2.51 7.39
CA PHE A 381 20.38 1.40 6.51
C PHE A 381 20.53 0.05 7.22
N HIS A 382 21.65 -0.16 7.91
CA HIS A 382 21.87 -1.39 8.69
C HIS A 382 20.88 -1.52 9.86
N GLU A 383 20.56 -0.42 10.57
CA GLU A 383 19.50 -0.44 11.61
C GLU A 383 18.16 -0.94 11.05
N LEU A 384 17.74 -0.39 9.90
CA LEU A 384 16.50 -0.80 9.24
C LEU A 384 16.54 -2.26 8.80
N CYS A 385 17.60 -2.69 8.14
CA CYS A 385 17.73 -4.06 7.66
C CYS A 385 17.76 -5.06 8.83
N ARG A 386 18.48 -4.76 9.92
CA ARG A 386 18.46 -5.58 11.14
C ARG A 386 17.06 -5.64 11.77
N PHE A 387 16.29 -4.55 11.72
CA PHE A 387 14.91 -4.54 12.17
C PHE A 387 14.04 -5.48 11.32
N ILE A 388 14.17 -5.44 9.99
CA ILE A 388 13.40 -6.29 9.07
C ILE A 388 13.80 -7.77 9.22
N VAL A 389 15.09 -8.09 9.14
CA VAL A 389 15.58 -9.49 9.22
C VAL A 389 15.30 -10.12 10.59
N GLY A 390 15.41 -9.34 11.66
CA GLY A 390 15.15 -9.77 13.03
C GLY A 390 13.67 -9.81 13.42
N ASN A 391 12.71 -9.60 12.49
CA ASN A 391 11.29 -9.64 12.81
C ASN A 391 10.85 -11.07 13.18
N PRO A 392 10.42 -11.33 14.44
CA PRO A 392 10.07 -12.67 14.90
C PRO A 392 8.94 -13.31 14.09
N LEU A 393 8.03 -12.51 13.55
CA LEU A 393 6.90 -12.98 12.74
C LEU A 393 7.34 -13.77 11.49
N ARG A 394 8.56 -13.57 11.02
CA ARG A 394 9.14 -14.29 9.87
C ARG A 394 9.46 -15.77 10.19
N GLY A 395 9.88 -16.07 11.41
CA GLY A 395 10.21 -17.43 11.86
C GLY A 395 8.96 -18.33 12.01
N GLU A 396 7.85 -17.76 12.45
CA GLU A 396 6.60 -18.50 12.66
C GLU A 396 5.92 -18.97 11.36
N ARG A 397 6.34 -18.43 10.21
CA ARG A 397 5.76 -18.74 8.88
C ARG A 397 6.66 -19.62 8.01
N ALA A 398 7.83 -19.97 8.50
CA ALA A 398 8.79 -20.85 7.81
C ALA A 398 8.61 -22.33 8.19
N GLU A 399 7.78 -22.63 9.21
CA GLU A 399 7.38 -23.97 9.62
C GLU A 399 6.00 -24.34 9.04
#